data_319acbf3107bc18d909e6cdd4a7bdad1
#
_entry.id   319acbf3107bc18d909e6cdd4a7bdad1
#
_cell.length_a   1.000
_cell.length_b   1.000
_cell.length_c   1.000
_cell.angle_alpha   90.00
_cell.angle_beta   90.00
_cell.angle_gamma   90.00
#
_symmetry.space_group_name_H-M   'P 1'
#
loop_
_entity.id
_entity.type
_entity.pdbx_description
1 polymer ?
#
loop_
_entity_poly.entity_id
_entity_poly.type
_entity_poly.pdbx_seq_one_letter_code
_entity_poly.pdbx_strand_id
1 'polypeptide(L)'
;VPTVGCVNGIAERVAKQLEEETKLEGIDAVHAWHHNYGCSQLSEDHEATRKVLRDIVLHPNAGAVLVLSLGCENNQPEDFMAMLGDYDKDRIKLVVTQRVEGDEVEECMNVLRNLYAIAKNDCREDVPVSKLRVGLKCGGSDGFSGITANPLEGEFSDWLVAQGGTSILTEVPEMFGAETILMNRCETRELFDKTVS
;
A
#
# COMPACT_ATOMS: atom_id res chain seq x y z
N VAL A 1 -1.66 8.68 4.26
CA VAL A 1 -2.70 7.76 3.75
C VAL A 1 -4.06 8.29 4.17
N PRO A 2 -4.91 8.77 3.23
CA PRO A 2 -6.31 9.10 3.49
C PRO A 2 -7.11 7.87 3.92
N THR A 3 -8.04 8.04 4.87
CA THR A 3 -9.03 6.99 5.22
C THR A 3 -10.31 7.11 4.39
N VAL A 4 -10.48 8.26 3.73
CA VAL A 4 -11.62 8.58 2.86
C VAL A 4 -11.19 9.51 1.72
N GLY A 5 -11.79 9.36 0.55
CA GLY A 5 -11.46 10.16 -0.63
C GLY A 5 -11.63 11.67 -0.46
N CYS A 6 -12.48 12.12 0.47
CA CYS A 6 -12.75 13.53 0.72
C CYS A 6 -11.52 14.33 1.14
N VAL A 7 -10.52 13.70 1.75
CA VAL A 7 -9.28 14.36 2.21
C VAL A 7 -8.09 14.15 1.27
N ASN A 8 -8.31 13.57 0.09
CA ASN A 8 -7.23 13.37 -0.91
C ASN A 8 -6.51 14.68 -1.26
N GLY A 9 -7.25 15.78 -1.46
CA GLY A 9 -6.65 17.06 -1.80
C GLY A 9 -5.76 17.64 -0.71
N ILE A 10 -6.12 17.44 0.56
CA ILE A 10 -5.26 17.82 1.69
C ILE A 10 -4.01 16.92 1.70
N ALA A 11 -4.17 15.60 1.56
CA ALA A 11 -3.07 14.66 1.55
C ALA A 11 -2.04 14.97 0.44
N GLU A 12 -2.51 15.28 -0.76
CA GLU A 12 -1.66 15.66 -1.89
C GLU A 12 -0.92 16.97 -1.63
N ARG A 13 -1.64 17.99 -1.14
CA ARG A 13 -1.07 19.29 -0.84
C ARG A 13 0.04 19.21 0.20
N VAL A 14 -0.18 18.50 1.30
CA VAL A 14 0.81 18.39 2.38
C VAL A 14 2.00 17.51 1.99
N ALA A 15 1.77 16.46 1.18
CA ALA A 15 2.86 15.65 0.65
C ALA A 15 3.80 16.49 -0.22
N LYS A 16 3.25 17.24 -1.18
CA LYS A 16 4.00 18.12 -2.05
C LYS A 16 4.74 19.22 -1.27
N GLN A 17 4.06 19.83 -0.29
CA GLN A 17 4.67 20.86 0.53
C GLN A 17 5.86 20.31 1.34
N LEU A 18 5.75 19.11 1.91
CA LEU A 18 6.85 18.47 2.62
C LEU A 18 8.04 18.16 1.70
N GLU A 19 7.78 17.68 0.48
CA GLU A 19 8.83 17.47 -0.53
C GLU A 19 9.58 18.77 -0.87
N GLU A 20 8.83 19.86 -1.07
CA GLU A 20 9.41 21.18 -1.36
C GLU A 20 10.24 21.73 -0.19
N GLU A 21 9.78 21.54 1.05
CA GLU A 21 10.47 22.00 2.25
C GLU A 21 11.74 21.20 2.53
N THR A 22 11.68 19.88 2.38
CA THR A 22 12.76 18.97 2.79
C THR A 22 13.71 18.60 1.66
N LYS A 23 13.29 18.79 0.40
CA LYS A 23 13.99 18.33 -0.81
C LYS A 23 14.35 16.85 -0.76
N LEU A 24 13.54 16.06 -0.03
CA LEU A 24 13.72 14.62 0.17
C LEU A 24 15.07 14.24 0.81
N GLU A 25 15.68 15.13 1.60
CA GLU A 25 16.94 14.83 2.24
C GLU A 25 16.76 13.70 3.27
N GLY A 26 17.45 12.57 3.04
CA GLY A 26 17.42 11.39 3.90
C GLY A 26 16.19 10.46 3.71
N ILE A 27 15.29 10.77 2.76
CA ILE A 27 14.17 9.91 2.39
C ILE A 27 14.05 9.80 0.86
N ASP A 28 13.37 8.79 0.34
CA ASP A 28 13.25 8.57 -1.10
C ASP A 28 12.06 9.33 -1.72
N ALA A 29 10.95 9.44 -1.02
CA ALA A 29 9.73 10.10 -1.48
C ALA A 29 8.77 10.42 -0.34
N VAL A 30 7.85 11.34 -0.60
CA VAL A 30 6.63 11.53 0.19
C VAL A 30 5.44 11.23 -0.72
N HIS A 31 4.61 10.26 -0.36
CA HIS A 31 3.55 9.80 -1.24
C HIS A 31 2.17 9.91 -0.60
N ALA A 32 1.20 10.46 -1.35
CA ALA A 32 -0.20 10.46 -0.98
C ALA A 32 -0.94 9.35 -1.73
N TRP A 33 -1.52 8.39 -1.01
CA TRP A 33 -2.26 7.27 -1.58
C TRP A 33 -3.72 7.65 -1.82
N HIS A 34 -4.03 8.18 -3.00
CA HIS A 34 -5.37 8.61 -3.37
C HIS A 34 -6.30 7.44 -3.62
N HIS A 35 -7.55 7.56 -3.17
CA HIS A 35 -8.62 6.63 -3.49
C HIS A 35 -9.99 7.32 -3.35
N ASN A 36 -11.04 6.70 -3.89
CA ASN A 36 -12.40 7.26 -3.87
C ASN A 36 -13.34 6.57 -2.87
N TYR A 37 -12.79 5.84 -1.93
CA TYR A 37 -13.51 4.99 -0.99
C TYR A 37 -13.55 5.59 0.42
N GLY A 38 -14.08 4.83 1.38
CA GLY A 38 -14.12 5.19 2.80
C GLY A 38 -15.44 5.79 3.26
N CYS A 39 -16.33 6.18 2.32
CA CYS A 39 -17.66 6.67 2.59
C CYS A 39 -18.69 5.98 1.71
N SER A 40 -19.90 5.77 2.23
CA SER A 40 -21.03 5.13 1.51
C SER A 40 -20.75 3.72 0.99
N GLN A 41 -19.82 3.02 1.59
CA GLN A 41 -19.54 1.62 1.28
C GLN A 41 -20.36 0.67 2.17
N LEU A 42 -20.76 -0.45 1.63
CA LEU A 42 -21.50 -1.49 2.33
C LEU A 42 -20.57 -2.64 2.75
N SER A 43 -20.85 -3.20 3.90
CA SER A 43 -20.31 -4.45 4.47
C SER A 43 -18.94 -4.90 3.94
N GLU A 44 -18.94 -5.81 2.97
CA GLU A 44 -17.73 -6.45 2.46
C GLU A 44 -16.81 -5.49 1.70
N ASP A 45 -17.36 -4.56 0.92
CA ASP A 45 -16.57 -3.55 0.20
C ASP A 45 -15.86 -2.61 1.18
N HIS A 46 -16.55 -2.24 2.27
CA HIS A 46 -15.96 -1.43 3.32
C HIS A 46 -14.84 -2.17 4.04
N GLU A 47 -15.06 -3.43 4.40
CA GLU A 47 -14.05 -4.25 5.05
C GLU A 47 -12.82 -4.51 4.14
N ALA A 48 -13.04 -4.71 2.83
CA ALA A 48 -11.96 -4.86 1.86
C ALA A 48 -11.12 -3.57 1.78
N THR A 49 -11.76 -2.41 1.66
CA THR A 49 -11.10 -1.10 1.66
C THR A 49 -10.27 -0.88 2.92
N ARG A 50 -10.84 -1.15 4.10
CA ARG A 50 -10.14 -1.01 5.38
C ARG A 50 -8.89 -1.88 5.44
N LYS A 51 -8.97 -3.15 4.98
CA LYS A 51 -7.83 -4.07 4.96
C LYS A 51 -6.71 -3.56 4.04
N VAL A 52 -7.06 -3.11 2.83
CA VAL A 52 -6.08 -2.55 1.90
C VAL A 52 -5.40 -1.32 2.48
N LEU A 53 -6.17 -0.37 3.04
CA LEU A 53 -5.62 0.84 3.65
C LEU A 53 -4.74 0.51 4.87
N ARG A 54 -5.16 -0.44 5.72
CA ARG A 54 -4.33 -0.94 6.83
C ARG A 54 -2.99 -1.46 6.33
N ASP A 55 -3.00 -2.29 5.28
CA ASP A 55 -1.79 -2.91 4.74
C ASP A 55 -0.87 -1.88 4.08
N ILE A 56 -1.43 -0.78 3.51
CA ILE A 56 -0.66 0.37 3.04
C ILE A 56 -0.02 1.12 4.22
N VAL A 57 -0.76 1.36 5.30
CA VAL A 57 -0.24 2.05 6.50
C VAL A 57 0.87 1.24 7.17
N LEU A 58 0.73 -0.08 7.21
CA LEU A 58 1.71 -1.01 7.81
C LEU A 58 2.76 -1.50 6.82
N HIS A 59 2.85 -0.90 5.63
CA HIS A 59 3.77 -1.37 4.60
C HIS A 59 5.23 -1.26 5.05
N PRO A 60 6.03 -2.32 4.94
CA PRO A 60 7.40 -2.36 5.48
C PRO A 60 8.37 -1.37 4.84
N ASN A 61 8.05 -0.83 3.66
CA ASN A 61 8.84 0.20 3.00
C ASN A 61 8.46 1.63 3.43
N ALA A 62 7.44 1.79 4.28
CA ALA A 62 7.05 3.10 4.79
C ALA A 62 7.89 3.44 6.02
N GLY A 63 8.75 4.45 5.93
CA GLY A 63 9.55 4.95 7.07
C GLY A 63 8.68 5.61 8.14
N ALA A 64 7.64 6.35 7.74
CA ALA A 64 6.61 6.89 8.63
C ALA A 64 5.33 7.18 7.87
N VAL A 65 4.18 7.22 8.55
CA VAL A 65 2.87 7.38 7.93
C VAL A 65 1.99 8.37 8.71
N LEU A 66 1.46 9.36 8.02
CA LEU A 66 0.31 10.14 8.47
C LEU A 66 -0.96 9.48 7.96
N VAL A 67 -1.80 8.98 8.85
CA VAL A 67 -3.19 8.59 8.58
C VAL A 67 -4.04 9.85 8.64
N LEU A 68 -4.74 10.15 7.56
CA LEU A 68 -5.54 11.37 7.44
C LEU A 68 -7.01 11.01 7.29
N SER A 69 -7.82 11.42 8.25
CA SER A 69 -9.24 11.17 8.34
C SER A 69 -10.03 12.47 8.27
N LEU A 70 -11.23 12.42 7.70
CA LEU A 70 -12.18 13.55 7.75
C LEU A 70 -12.85 13.63 9.11
N GLY A 71 -13.43 12.52 9.60
CA GLY A 71 -14.11 12.43 10.90
C GLY A 71 -15.58 11.99 10.83
N CYS A 72 -16.21 12.05 9.65
CA CYS A 72 -17.62 11.64 9.46
C CYS A 72 -17.79 10.47 8.46
N GLU A 73 -16.71 9.88 8.01
CA GLU A 73 -16.70 8.73 7.08
C GLU A 73 -17.16 7.43 7.74
N ASN A 74 -17.57 6.45 6.94
CA ASN A 74 -17.87 5.10 7.43
C ASN A 74 -16.62 4.42 8.04
N ASN A 75 -15.46 4.72 7.49
CA ASN A 75 -14.18 4.23 8.01
C ASN A 75 -13.76 5.06 9.24
N GLN A 76 -14.50 4.92 10.35
CA GLN A 76 -14.27 5.71 11.56
C GLN A 76 -12.81 5.66 12.02
N PRO A 77 -12.22 6.83 12.37
CA PRO A 77 -10.79 6.93 12.68
C PRO A 77 -10.33 5.98 13.80
N GLU A 78 -11.09 5.90 14.87
CA GLU A 78 -10.77 5.07 16.04
C GLU A 78 -10.79 3.58 15.70
N ASP A 79 -11.82 3.15 14.97
CA ASP A 79 -11.96 1.75 14.54
C ASP A 79 -10.86 1.36 13.56
N PHE A 80 -10.51 2.28 12.66
CA PHE A 80 -9.41 2.06 11.72
C PHE A 80 -8.06 1.93 12.44
N MET A 81 -7.77 2.85 13.37
CA MET A 81 -6.52 2.78 14.15
C MET A 81 -6.45 1.52 15.04
N ALA A 82 -7.58 1.09 15.61
CA ALA A 82 -7.65 -0.15 16.38
C ALA A 82 -7.34 -1.39 15.50
N MET A 83 -7.70 -1.35 14.23
CA MET A 83 -7.46 -2.42 13.26
C MET A 83 -5.96 -2.58 12.88
N LEU A 84 -5.14 -1.56 13.11
CA LEU A 84 -3.69 -1.66 12.89
C LEU A 84 -3.02 -2.67 13.83
N GLY A 85 -3.61 -2.94 14.99
CA GLY A 85 -3.04 -3.82 16.01
C GLY A 85 -1.84 -3.19 16.73
N ASP A 86 -0.76 -3.94 16.86
CA ASP A 86 0.49 -3.44 17.43
C ASP A 86 1.32 -2.74 16.33
N TYR A 87 1.58 -1.46 16.50
CA TYR A 87 2.32 -0.64 15.54
C TYR A 87 3.18 0.42 16.25
N ASP A 88 4.19 0.92 15.57
CA ASP A 88 5.04 2.00 16.08
C ASP A 88 4.28 3.34 16.10
N LYS A 89 3.87 3.74 17.31
CA LYS A 89 3.12 4.98 17.54
C LYS A 89 3.93 6.26 17.29
N ASP A 90 5.25 6.16 17.20
CA ASP A 90 6.09 7.30 16.85
C ASP A 90 6.16 7.51 15.35
N ARG A 91 6.00 6.44 14.57
CA ARG A 91 6.05 6.46 13.10
C ARG A 91 4.69 6.50 12.41
N ILE A 92 3.61 6.17 13.11
CA ILE A 92 2.25 6.22 12.55
C ILE A 92 1.43 7.17 13.41
N LYS A 93 0.96 8.26 12.81
CA LYS A 93 0.14 9.29 13.45
C LYS A 93 -1.19 9.45 12.73
N LEU A 94 -2.20 9.87 13.48
CA LEU A 94 -3.54 10.17 12.98
C LEU A 94 -3.82 11.67 13.11
N VAL A 95 -4.36 12.25 12.04
CA VAL A 95 -5.02 13.57 12.08
C VAL A 95 -6.46 13.41 11.59
N VAL A 96 -7.43 13.92 12.35
CA VAL A 96 -8.83 13.97 11.99
C VAL A 96 -9.18 15.43 11.69
N THR A 97 -9.39 15.77 10.43
CA THR A 97 -9.48 17.18 10.00
C THR A 97 -10.62 17.95 10.66
N GLN A 98 -11.78 17.33 10.84
CA GLN A 98 -12.92 17.97 11.51
C GLN A 98 -12.72 18.21 13.02
N ARG A 99 -11.65 17.69 13.61
CA ARG A 99 -11.31 17.89 15.04
C ARG A 99 -10.16 18.88 15.23
N VAL A 100 -9.60 19.38 14.14
CA VAL A 100 -8.51 20.36 14.19
C VAL A 100 -9.10 21.74 14.51
N GLU A 101 -8.53 22.40 15.52
CA GLU A 101 -8.83 23.80 15.80
C GLU A 101 -7.88 24.69 15.01
N GLY A 102 -8.36 25.24 13.89
CA GLY A 102 -7.56 26.11 13.02
C GLY A 102 -7.36 25.54 11.61
N ASP A 103 -6.15 25.68 11.07
CA ASP A 103 -5.81 25.21 9.70
C ASP A 103 -5.39 23.75 9.73
N GLU A 104 -6.20 22.89 9.11
CA GLU A 104 -5.94 21.45 9.03
C GLU A 104 -4.68 21.11 8.21
N VAL A 105 -4.31 21.95 7.25
CA VAL A 105 -3.08 21.76 6.47
C VAL A 105 -1.86 22.02 7.34
N GLU A 106 -1.88 23.08 8.13
CA GLU A 106 -0.78 23.39 9.05
C GLU A 106 -0.60 22.31 10.12
N GLU A 107 -1.72 21.79 10.68
CA GLU A 107 -1.65 20.68 11.63
C GLU A 107 -1.05 19.43 11.00
N CYS A 108 -1.51 19.06 9.80
CA CYS A 108 -0.92 17.94 9.06
C CYS A 108 0.58 18.14 8.79
N MET A 109 1.00 19.37 8.44
CA MET A 109 2.40 19.70 8.20
C MET A 109 3.24 19.58 9.47
N ASN A 110 2.72 20.00 10.62
CA ASN A 110 3.39 19.87 11.90
C ASN A 110 3.66 18.39 12.25
N VAL A 111 2.64 17.55 12.06
CA VAL A 111 2.77 16.10 12.26
C VAL A 111 3.76 15.49 11.25
N LEU A 112 3.68 15.87 9.97
CA LEU A 112 4.58 15.36 8.93
C LEU A 112 6.04 15.76 9.15
N ARG A 113 6.30 17.00 9.59
CA ARG A 113 7.67 17.42 9.94
C ARG A 113 8.28 16.60 11.07
N ASN A 114 7.47 16.23 12.08
CA ASN A 114 7.90 15.35 13.15
C ASN A 114 8.17 13.93 12.64
N LEU A 115 7.31 13.37 11.81
CA LEU A 115 7.48 12.06 11.17
C LEU A 115 8.74 12.04 10.28
N TYR A 116 8.93 13.09 9.49
CA TYR A 116 10.14 13.27 8.68
C TYR A 116 11.41 13.31 9.52
N ALA A 117 11.40 14.02 10.65
CA ALA A 117 12.55 14.11 11.55
C ALA A 117 12.99 12.74 12.11
N ILE A 118 12.05 11.78 12.19
CA ILE A 118 12.34 10.39 12.55
C ILE A 118 12.84 9.62 11.31
N ALA A 119 12.06 9.61 10.24
CA ALA A 119 12.32 8.78 9.06
C ALA A 119 13.63 9.11 8.34
N LYS A 120 14.03 10.38 8.29
CA LYS A 120 15.29 10.80 7.66
C LYS A 120 16.56 10.20 8.27
N ASN A 121 16.48 9.64 9.47
CA ASN A 121 17.60 8.99 10.15
C ASN A 121 17.64 7.48 9.88
N ASP A 122 16.72 6.94 9.12
CA ASP A 122 16.74 5.52 8.76
C ASP A 122 17.95 5.22 7.87
N CYS A 123 18.65 4.15 8.20
CA CYS A 123 19.82 3.70 7.46
C CYS A 123 19.49 2.41 6.72
N ARG A 124 19.96 2.32 5.47
CA ARG A 124 19.88 1.08 4.70
C ARG A 124 20.88 0.07 5.23
N GLU A 125 20.45 -1.18 5.23
CA GLU A 125 21.31 -2.31 5.59
C GLU A 125 21.21 -3.42 4.53
N ASP A 126 22.22 -4.27 4.47
CA ASP A 126 22.21 -5.42 3.57
C ASP A 126 21.23 -6.47 4.08
N VAL A 127 20.31 -6.88 3.22
CA VAL A 127 19.34 -7.94 3.50
C VAL A 127 19.39 -9.01 2.40
N PRO A 128 19.19 -10.28 2.72
CA PRO A 128 19.16 -11.33 1.72
C PRO A 128 17.95 -11.18 0.78
N VAL A 129 18.12 -11.52 -0.50
CA VAL A 129 17.07 -11.46 -1.53
C VAL A 129 15.83 -12.29 -1.14
N SER A 130 16.01 -13.30 -0.30
CA SER A 130 14.90 -14.11 0.24
C SER A 130 13.85 -13.30 1.06
N LYS A 131 14.17 -12.08 1.47
CA LYS A 131 13.21 -11.15 2.10
C LYS A 131 12.38 -10.36 1.09
N LEU A 132 12.81 -10.31 -0.18
CA LEU A 132 12.14 -9.54 -1.21
C LEU A 132 10.84 -10.22 -1.66
N ARG A 133 9.77 -9.42 -1.69
CA ARG A 133 8.45 -9.82 -2.21
C ARG A 133 8.06 -8.83 -3.30
N VAL A 134 7.76 -9.34 -4.48
CA VAL A 134 7.42 -8.52 -5.65
C VAL A 134 6.06 -8.94 -6.20
N GLY A 135 5.15 -7.97 -6.28
CA GLY A 135 3.88 -8.14 -6.99
C GLY A 135 4.08 -7.89 -8.48
N LEU A 136 3.54 -8.77 -9.31
CA LEU A 136 3.55 -8.66 -10.76
C LEU A 136 2.14 -8.31 -11.24
N LYS A 137 2.05 -7.32 -12.13
CA LYS A 137 0.78 -6.83 -12.67
C LYS A 137 0.94 -6.44 -14.13
N CYS A 138 -0.04 -6.83 -14.96
CA CYS A 138 -0.09 -6.38 -16.34
C CYS A 138 -0.44 -4.87 -16.40
N GLY A 139 0.34 -4.11 -17.17
CA GLY A 139 0.12 -2.67 -17.35
C GLY A 139 -0.71 -2.32 -18.59
N GLY A 140 -0.08 -2.34 -19.77
CA GLY A 140 -0.67 -1.90 -21.04
C GLY A 140 -1.55 -2.93 -21.74
N SER A 141 -1.38 -4.21 -21.45
CA SER A 141 -2.15 -5.35 -22.04
C SER A 141 -2.23 -5.30 -23.57
N ASP A 142 -1.13 -4.93 -24.24
CA ASP A 142 -1.07 -4.89 -25.70
C ASP A 142 -0.54 -6.22 -26.28
N GLY A 143 -0.69 -6.41 -27.60
CA GLY A 143 -0.29 -7.65 -28.28
C GLY A 143 1.21 -7.95 -28.22
N PHE A 144 2.07 -6.97 -27.95
CA PHE A 144 3.52 -7.16 -27.83
C PHE A 144 3.94 -7.55 -26.41
N SER A 145 3.18 -7.18 -25.38
CA SER A 145 3.52 -7.53 -24.00
C SER A 145 3.62 -9.05 -23.81
N GLY A 146 2.78 -9.83 -24.48
CA GLY A 146 2.80 -11.30 -24.42
C GLY A 146 4.08 -11.94 -24.97
N ILE A 147 4.83 -11.25 -25.83
CA ILE A 147 6.07 -11.76 -26.43
C ILE A 147 7.32 -11.00 -25.94
N THR A 148 7.17 -9.98 -25.13
CA THR A 148 8.28 -9.15 -24.60
C THR A 148 8.24 -9.04 -23.08
N ALA A 149 7.39 -8.19 -22.52
CA ALA A 149 7.35 -7.89 -21.10
C ALA A 149 6.96 -9.11 -20.25
N ASN A 150 5.91 -9.86 -20.63
CA ASN A 150 5.45 -10.99 -19.84
C ASN A 150 6.49 -12.12 -19.74
N PRO A 151 7.17 -12.56 -20.82
CA PRO A 151 8.29 -13.48 -20.70
C PRO A 151 9.42 -12.96 -19.82
N LEU A 152 9.76 -11.66 -19.91
CA LEU A 152 10.78 -11.06 -19.06
C LEU A 152 10.39 -11.07 -17.58
N GLU A 153 9.13 -10.78 -17.26
CA GLU A 153 8.60 -10.87 -15.90
C GLU A 153 8.64 -12.33 -15.39
N GLY A 154 8.37 -13.30 -16.26
CA GLY A 154 8.51 -14.72 -15.95
C GLY A 154 9.94 -15.10 -15.58
N GLU A 155 10.93 -14.72 -16.39
CA GLU A 155 12.35 -14.93 -16.10
C GLU A 155 12.79 -14.23 -14.80
N PHE A 156 12.34 -13.01 -14.56
CA PHE A 156 12.60 -12.32 -13.31
C PHE A 156 11.99 -13.06 -12.12
N SER A 157 10.76 -13.55 -12.26
CA SER A 157 10.09 -14.32 -11.22
C SER A 157 10.85 -15.61 -10.89
N ASP A 158 11.29 -16.36 -11.91
CA ASP A 158 12.07 -17.57 -11.73
C ASP A 158 13.40 -17.27 -11.03
N TRP A 159 14.09 -16.21 -11.43
CA TRP A 159 15.32 -15.77 -10.76
C TRP A 159 15.07 -15.39 -9.30
N LEU A 160 14.04 -14.61 -9.02
CA LEU A 160 13.70 -14.15 -7.65
C LEU A 160 13.40 -15.35 -6.74
N VAL A 161 12.57 -16.27 -7.21
CA VAL A 161 12.18 -17.47 -6.45
C VAL A 161 13.38 -18.39 -6.23
N ALA A 162 14.26 -18.53 -7.21
CA ALA A 162 15.51 -19.29 -7.05
C ALA A 162 16.43 -18.73 -5.96
N GLN A 163 16.35 -17.42 -5.66
CA GLN A 163 17.05 -16.78 -4.54
C GLN A 163 16.28 -16.85 -3.22
N GLY A 164 15.15 -17.56 -3.18
CA GLY A 164 14.27 -17.67 -2.01
C GLY A 164 13.31 -16.51 -1.80
N GLY A 165 13.26 -15.55 -2.73
CA GLY A 165 12.28 -14.45 -2.72
C GLY A 165 10.88 -14.93 -3.10
N THR A 166 9.91 -14.02 -3.09
CA THR A 166 8.51 -14.33 -3.38
C THR A 166 7.99 -13.47 -4.52
N SER A 167 7.46 -14.12 -5.56
CA SER A 167 6.64 -13.47 -6.59
C SER A 167 5.16 -13.64 -6.27
N ILE A 168 4.40 -12.56 -6.40
CA ILE A 168 2.96 -12.54 -6.19
C ILE A 168 2.31 -12.21 -7.53
N LEU A 169 1.62 -13.21 -8.12
CA LEU A 169 0.83 -12.99 -9.32
C LEU A 169 -0.50 -12.36 -8.91
N THR A 170 -0.87 -11.30 -9.58
CA THR A 170 -2.16 -10.60 -9.40
C THR A 170 -3.10 -10.89 -10.57
N GLU A 171 -4.31 -10.35 -10.50
CA GLU A 171 -5.27 -10.37 -11.63
C GLU A 171 -5.65 -11.80 -12.07
N VAL A 172 -5.88 -12.70 -11.10
CA VAL A 172 -6.36 -14.08 -11.38
C VAL A 172 -7.56 -14.11 -12.35
N PRO A 173 -8.55 -13.17 -12.30
CA PRO A 173 -9.63 -13.14 -13.28
C PRO A 173 -9.21 -12.90 -14.73
N GLU A 174 -7.98 -12.46 -14.99
CA GLU A 174 -7.45 -12.27 -16.34
C GLU A 174 -6.73 -13.51 -16.89
N MET A 175 -6.62 -14.56 -16.11
CA MET A 175 -5.93 -15.82 -16.49
C MET A 175 -6.82 -16.80 -17.26
N PHE A 176 -7.87 -16.34 -17.90
CA PHE A 176 -8.75 -17.18 -18.70
C PHE A 176 -8.00 -17.90 -19.82
N GLY A 177 -8.15 -19.21 -19.87
CA GLY A 177 -7.42 -20.08 -20.78
C GLY A 177 -6.08 -20.59 -20.23
N ALA A 178 -5.60 -20.06 -19.10
CA ALA A 178 -4.40 -20.50 -18.42
C ALA A 178 -4.68 -21.20 -17.06
N GLU A 179 -5.92 -21.39 -16.70
CA GLU A 179 -6.37 -21.97 -15.41
C GLU A 179 -5.74 -23.33 -15.16
N THR A 180 -5.66 -24.16 -16.20
CA THR A 180 -5.07 -25.50 -16.11
C THR A 180 -3.60 -25.48 -15.72
N ILE A 181 -2.87 -24.42 -16.06
CA ILE A 181 -1.46 -24.27 -15.67
C ILE A 181 -1.35 -24.10 -14.15
N LEU A 182 -2.21 -23.27 -13.53
CA LEU A 182 -2.26 -23.07 -12.10
C LEU A 182 -2.75 -24.34 -11.38
N MET A 183 -3.81 -24.97 -11.87
CA MET A 183 -4.37 -26.21 -11.34
C MET A 183 -3.33 -27.33 -11.31
N ASN A 184 -2.56 -27.50 -12.38
CA ASN A 184 -1.55 -28.54 -12.51
C ASN A 184 -0.32 -28.31 -11.61
N ARG A 185 -0.14 -27.10 -11.05
CA ARG A 185 0.95 -26.77 -10.12
C ARG A 185 0.57 -26.97 -8.66
N CYS A 186 -0.69 -27.32 -8.37
CA CYS A 186 -1.13 -27.55 -7.01
C CYS A 186 -0.50 -28.81 -6.43
N GLU A 187 0.19 -28.70 -5.30
CA GLU A 187 0.87 -29.82 -4.65
C GLU A 187 -0.09 -30.77 -3.91
N THR A 188 -1.27 -30.29 -3.53
CA THR A 188 -2.26 -31.05 -2.80
C THR A 188 -3.65 -30.94 -3.43
N ARG A 189 -4.49 -31.95 -3.19
CA ARG A 189 -5.89 -31.93 -3.61
C ARG A 189 -6.67 -30.78 -2.99
N GLU A 190 -6.42 -30.47 -1.73
CA GLU A 190 -7.05 -29.35 -1.02
C GLU A 190 -6.71 -28.01 -1.70
N LEU A 191 -5.44 -27.78 -2.05
CA LEU A 191 -5.01 -26.60 -2.76
C LEU A 191 -5.65 -26.51 -4.15
N PHE A 192 -5.74 -27.63 -4.87
CA PHE A 192 -6.42 -27.71 -6.15
C PHE A 192 -7.91 -27.28 -6.02
N ASP A 193 -8.65 -27.88 -5.08
CA ASP A 193 -10.06 -27.59 -4.89
C ASP A 193 -10.30 -26.11 -4.51
N LYS A 194 -9.39 -25.51 -3.70
CA LYS A 194 -9.40 -24.08 -3.37
C LYS A 194 -9.06 -23.18 -4.56
N THR A 195 -8.23 -23.64 -5.50
CA THR A 195 -7.87 -22.89 -6.71
C THR A 195 -9.02 -22.89 -7.72
N VAL A 196 -9.85 -23.94 -7.72
CA VAL A 196 -10.98 -24.12 -8.65
C VAL A 196 -12.25 -23.42 -8.15
N SER A 197 -12.40 -23.23 -6.83
CA SER A 197 -13.58 -22.60 -6.20
C SER A 197 -13.58 -21.08 -6.34
#